data_858fbe64b96e8dcd5828d1dc19af2ad4
#
_entry.id   858fbe64b96e8dcd5828d1dc19af2ad4
#
_cell.length_a   1.000
_cell.length_b   1.000
_cell.length_c   1.000
_cell.angle_alpha   90.00
_cell.angle_beta   90.00
_cell.angle_gamma   90.00
#
_symmetry.space_group_name_H-M   'P 1'
#
loop_
_entity.id
_entity.type
_entity.pdbx_description
1 polymer ?
#
loop_
_entity_poly.entity_id
_entity_poly.type
_entity_poly.pdbx_seq_one_letter_code
_entity_poly.pdbx_strand_id
1 'polypeptide(L)'
;RQKEAIRSLNPLCCVKYSATHIKPENVVYRLNAVDAYNLELVKQIEVVSFEEEDNYEDSYIRLIKTGNPKSGIYADIEFDKKTKSGVIRTIQRIRLGDDLYELSGNRDVYQGFQVSEINAANNIVKFTQRPEVLTLDNPIGGIDDDILKRLQIEATIRSHLDKELKLNKLGIKVLSLFFIDKVDNYRTYNEDGTYNKGKFALMFEELYKKVIQEDKYKELRENITDFDKHAEEVHNGYFARDRARSKDAKFVDTSGNTQRDDYAYELIMKDKERLLSFDTKLRFIFSHSAL
;
A
#
# COMPACT_ATOMS: atom_id res chain seq x y z
N ARG A 1 -26.20 8.31 29.69
CA ARG A 1 -27.43 8.65 28.93
C ARG A 1 -28.10 7.43 28.30
N GLN A 2 -27.42 6.61 27.41
CA GLN A 2 -28.08 5.45 26.77
C GLN A 2 -28.48 4.34 27.78
N LYS A 3 -27.62 4.01 28.77
CA LYS A 3 -27.95 3.03 29.80
C LYS A 3 -29.10 3.46 30.71
N GLU A 4 -29.22 4.72 30.99
CA GLU A 4 -30.30 5.28 31.79
C GLU A 4 -31.64 5.24 31.04
N ALA A 5 -31.63 5.58 29.73
CA ALA A 5 -32.80 5.44 28.88
C ALA A 5 -33.33 4.01 28.78
N ILE A 6 -32.41 3.02 28.67
CA ILE A 6 -32.79 1.60 28.66
C ILE A 6 -33.39 1.19 30.02
N ARG A 7 -32.82 1.65 31.15
CA ARG A 7 -33.33 1.38 32.49
C ARG A 7 -34.71 1.99 32.75
N SER A 8 -34.97 3.17 32.19
CA SER A 8 -36.28 3.81 32.34
C SER A 8 -37.43 3.05 31.67
N LEU A 9 -37.12 2.16 30.71
CA LEU A 9 -38.10 1.27 30.09
C LEU A 9 -38.48 0.06 30.96
N ASN A 10 -37.79 -0.13 32.10
CA ASN A 10 -38.00 -1.26 33.05
C ASN A 10 -38.11 -2.62 32.36
N PRO A 11 -37.19 -3.00 31.45
CA PRO A 11 -37.28 -4.23 30.66
C PRO A 11 -37.07 -5.45 31.55
N LEU A 12 -37.81 -6.52 31.26
CA LEU A 12 -37.60 -7.82 31.92
C LEU A 12 -36.19 -8.38 31.64
N CYS A 13 -35.72 -8.25 30.42
CA CYS A 13 -34.36 -8.58 29.98
C CYS A 13 -33.91 -7.66 28.83
N CYS A 14 -32.60 -7.59 28.60
CA CYS A 14 -32.05 -6.85 27.50
C CYS A 14 -31.05 -7.73 26.75
N VAL A 15 -31.34 -8.08 25.51
CA VAL A 15 -30.43 -8.81 24.63
C VAL A 15 -29.65 -7.82 23.80
N LYS A 16 -28.32 -7.88 23.88
CA LYS A 16 -27.44 -6.98 23.16
C LYS A 16 -26.76 -7.73 22.01
N TYR A 17 -26.80 -7.15 20.84
CA TYR A 17 -26.02 -7.58 19.69
C TYR A 17 -24.86 -6.61 19.45
N SER A 18 -23.65 -7.09 19.42
CA SER A 18 -22.47 -6.25 19.20
C SER A 18 -21.39 -7.06 18.48
N ALA A 19 -20.74 -6.46 17.51
CA ALA A 19 -19.57 -7.03 16.85
C ALA A 19 -18.34 -7.04 17.77
N THR A 20 -18.25 -6.05 18.70
CA THR A 20 -17.15 -5.92 19.66
C THR A 20 -17.68 -5.62 21.04
N HIS A 21 -17.20 -6.35 22.05
CA HIS A 21 -17.56 -6.15 23.45
C HIS A 21 -16.38 -5.58 24.23
N ILE A 22 -16.54 -4.40 24.79
CA ILE A 22 -15.54 -3.78 25.69
C ILE A 22 -15.48 -4.55 27.01
N LYS A 23 -16.66 -4.97 27.54
CA LYS A 23 -16.78 -5.83 28.71
C LYS A 23 -17.86 -6.89 28.43
N PRO A 24 -17.47 -8.13 28.18
CA PRO A 24 -18.43 -9.21 27.98
C PRO A 24 -19.07 -9.59 29.34
N GLU A 25 -20.37 -9.36 29.48
CA GLU A 25 -21.15 -9.79 30.63
C GLU A 25 -22.26 -10.73 30.13
N ASN A 26 -22.40 -11.91 30.75
CA ASN A 26 -23.44 -12.89 30.43
C ASN A 26 -23.55 -13.19 28.92
N VAL A 27 -22.44 -13.50 28.30
CA VAL A 27 -22.40 -13.83 26.88
C VAL A 27 -23.13 -15.14 26.62
N VAL A 28 -24.28 -15.09 25.93
CA VAL A 28 -25.10 -16.25 25.60
C VAL A 28 -24.57 -16.94 24.34
N TYR A 29 -24.09 -16.14 23.36
CA TYR A 29 -23.54 -16.64 22.12
C TYR A 29 -22.41 -15.74 21.63
N ARG A 30 -21.34 -16.35 21.13
CA ARG A 30 -20.20 -15.65 20.55
C ARG A 30 -19.87 -16.29 19.19
N LEU A 31 -19.70 -15.45 18.17
CA LEU A 31 -19.14 -15.84 16.90
C LEU A 31 -18.06 -14.81 16.55
N ASN A 32 -16.82 -15.11 16.86
CA ASN A 32 -15.67 -14.29 16.46
C ASN A 32 -15.08 -14.78 15.13
N ALA A 33 -14.05 -14.09 14.62
CA ALA A 33 -13.43 -14.43 13.34
C ALA A 33 -12.84 -15.86 13.34
N VAL A 34 -12.29 -16.32 14.46
CA VAL A 34 -11.72 -17.66 14.61
C VAL A 34 -12.84 -18.71 14.66
N ASP A 35 -13.90 -18.44 15.44
CA ASP A 35 -15.05 -19.33 15.50
C ASP A 35 -15.72 -19.47 14.11
N ALA A 36 -15.88 -18.34 13.39
CA ALA A 36 -16.44 -18.33 12.05
C ALA A 36 -15.58 -19.10 11.03
N TYR A 37 -14.26 -19.02 11.15
CA TYR A 37 -13.33 -19.78 10.33
C TYR A 37 -13.41 -21.28 10.62
N ASN A 38 -13.37 -21.67 11.90
CA ASN A 38 -13.44 -23.07 12.30
C ASN A 38 -14.79 -23.74 11.94
N LEU A 39 -15.86 -22.95 11.84
CA LEU A 39 -17.19 -23.38 11.39
C LEU A 39 -17.37 -23.29 9.87
N GLU A 40 -16.32 -22.97 9.12
CA GLU A 40 -16.35 -22.82 7.65
C GLU A 40 -17.38 -21.81 7.13
N LEU A 41 -17.73 -20.82 7.97
CA LEU A 41 -18.70 -19.76 7.61
C LEU A 41 -18.05 -18.60 6.82
N VAL A 42 -16.74 -18.50 6.85
CA VAL A 42 -15.98 -17.46 6.14
C VAL A 42 -14.86 -18.10 5.31
N LYS A 43 -14.43 -17.37 4.26
CA LYS A 43 -13.29 -17.80 3.44
C LYS A 43 -11.99 -17.74 4.25
N GLN A 44 -11.06 -18.63 3.94
CA GLN A 44 -9.71 -18.60 4.46
C GLN A 44 -9.00 -17.29 4.03
N ILE A 45 -8.31 -16.67 4.98
CA ILE A 45 -7.43 -15.54 4.73
C ILE A 45 -6.00 -16.06 4.75
N GLU A 46 -5.31 -15.97 3.62
CA GLU A 46 -3.88 -16.23 3.51
C GLU A 46 -3.17 -14.88 3.41
N VAL A 47 -2.18 -14.68 4.27
CA VAL A 47 -1.35 -13.47 4.26
C VAL A 47 0.05 -13.87 3.82
N VAL A 48 0.53 -13.23 2.75
CA VAL A 48 1.93 -13.30 2.33
C VAL A 48 2.53 -11.93 2.62
N SER A 49 3.52 -11.90 3.50
CA SER A 49 4.30 -10.71 3.80
C SER A 49 5.69 -10.83 3.21
N PHE A 50 6.22 -9.72 2.75
CA PHE A 50 7.64 -9.56 2.45
C PHE A 50 8.20 -8.75 3.62
N GLU A 51 9.06 -9.38 4.40
CA GLU A 51 9.79 -8.71 5.47
C GLU A 51 11.17 -8.37 4.92
N GLU A 52 11.57 -7.14 5.11
CA GLU A 52 12.95 -6.75 4.96
C GLU A 52 13.71 -7.41 6.12
N GLU A 53 14.63 -8.33 5.84
CA GLU A 53 15.63 -8.67 6.84
C GLU A 53 16.45 -7.41 7.05
N ASP A 54 16.39 -6.84 8.24
CA ASP A 54 17.17 -5.66 8.61
C ASP A 54 18.65 -5.95 8.35
N ASN A 55 19.11 -5.56 7.16
CA ASN A 55 20.52 -5.65 6.82
C ASN A 55 21.23 -4.43 7.44
N TYR A 56 21.65 -4.57 8.69
CA TYR A 56 22.37 -3.52 9.40
C TYR A 56 23.83 -3.33 8.90
N GLU A 57 24.21 -4.02 7.84
CA GLU A 57 25.55 -3.83 7.22
C GLU A 57 25.60 -2.59 6.33
N ASP A 58 24.44 -2.10 5.87
CA ASP A 58 24.33 -0.88 5.06
C ASP A 58 23.90 0.33 5.87
N SER A 59 24.20 1.53 5.35
CA SER A 59 23.74 2.78 5.94
C SER A 59 22.29 3.06 5.54
N TYR A 60 21.34 2.82 6.44
CA TYR A 60 19.95 3.22 6.24
C TYR A 60 19.68 4.58 6.86
N ILE A 61 19.16 5.53 6.06
CA ILE A 61 18.74 6.87 6.54
C ILE A 61 17.48 7.27 5.79
N ARG A 62 16.39 7.57 6.52
CA ARG A 62 15.14 8.08 5.95
C ARG A 62 14.77 9.41 6.59
N LEU A 63 14.43 10.39 5.78
CA LEU A 63 13.90 11.67 6.26
C LEU A 63 12.42 11.51 6.61
N ILE A 64 12.06 11.85 7.86
CA ILE A 64 10.68 11.82 8.34
C ILE A 64 10.02 13.19 8.15
N LYS A 65 10.71 14.25 8.55
CA LYS A 65 10.27 15.64 8.37
C LYS A 65 11.39 16.61 8.63
N THR A 66 11.22 17.82 8.16
CA THR A 66 12.06 18.97 8.53
C THR A 66 11.23 20.04 9.21
N GLY A 67 11.88 20.98 9.87
CA GLY A 67 11.22 22.11 10.50
C GLY A 67 12.15 23.28 10.77
N ASN A 68 11.58 24.48 10.81
CA ASN A 68 12.31 25.72 11.07
C ASN A 68 11.60 26.56 12.15
N PRO A 69 11.51 26.08 13.40
CA PRO A 69 10.96 26.88 14.50
C PRO A 69 11.95 27.95 14.92
N LYS A 70 11.53 28.85 15.81
CA LYS A 70 12.40 29.89 16.41
C LYS A 70 13.67 29.31 17.08
N SER A 71 13.67 28.05 17.47
CA SER A 71 14.78 27.32 18.08
C SER A 71 15.83 26.79 17.09
N GLY A 72 15.67 27.03 15.81
CA GLY A 72 16.58 26.66 14.74
C GLY A 72 16.09 25.51 13.85
N ILE A 73 16.71 25.41 12.68
CA ILE A 73 16.36 24.39 11.66
C ILE A 73 16.74 23.00 12.16
N TYR A 74 15.88 22.02 11.91
CA TYR A 74 16.12 20.61 12.25
C TYR A 74 15.55 19.68 11.18
N ALA A 75 16.01 18.43 11.21
CA ALA A 75 15.37 17.30 10.53
C ALA A 75 15.17 16.15 11.52
N ASP A 76 14.04 15.48 11.47
CA ASP A 76 13.83 14.21 12.14
C ASP A 76 14.10 13.11 11.10
N ILE A 77 15.09 12.26 11.40
CA ILE A 77 15.51 11.15 10.54
C ILE A 77 15.39 9.82 11.27
N GLU A 78 15.12 8.78 10.51
CA GLU A 78 15.16 7.39 10.96
C GLU A 78 16.45 6.75 10.47
N PHE A 79 17.18 6.10 11.37
CA PHE A 79 18.44 5.43 11.08
C PHE A 79 18.73 4.33 12.10
N ASP A 80 19.74 3.49 11.83
CA ASP A 80 20.07 2.36 12.67
C ASP A 80 21.15 2.73 13.69
N LYS A 81 20.85 2.56 14.99
CA LYS A 81 21.70 2.92 16.12
C LYS A 81 22.12 1.69 16.89
N LYS A 82 23.43 1.60 17.20
CA LYS A 82 23.99 0.56 18.07
C LYS A 82 23.67 0.86 19.52
N THR A 83 23.10 -0.11 20.21
CA THR A 83 22.79 -0.08 21.64
C THR A 83 23.49 -1.24 22.36
N LYS A 84 23.38 -1.31 23.69
CA LYS A 84 23.91 -2.44 24.47
C LYS A 84 23.26 -3.77 24.14
N SER A 85 22.03 -3.76 23.64
CA SER A 85 21.22 -4.94 23.28
C SER A 85 21.29 -5.30 21.81
N GLY A 86 22.04 -4.56 20.98
CA GLY A 86 22.13 -4.76 19.53
C GLY A 86 21.88 -3.49 18.74
N VAL A 87 21.72 -3.61 17.43
CA VAL A 87 21.36 -2.51 16.54
C VAL A 87 19.83 -2.39 16.52
N ILE A 88 19.34 -1.15 16.63
CA ILE A 88 17.90 -0.85 16.55
C ILE A 88 17.66 0.30 15.59
N ARG A 89 16.56 0.26 14.85
CA ARG A 89 16.09 1.36 14.03
C ARG A 89 15.37 2.38 14.89
N THR A 90 15.73 3.66 14.78
CA THR A 90 15.20 4.72 15.66
C THR A 90 15.07 6.05 14.94
N ILE A 91 14.12 6.86 15.38
CA ILE A 91 13.93 8.22 14.88
C ILE A 91 14.63 9.18 15.84
N GLN A 92 15.51 10.03 15.31
CA GLN A 92 16.21 11.03 16.08
C GLN A 92 16.23 12.38 15.35
N ARG A 93 16.16 13.46 16.12
CA ARG A 93 16.32 14.82 15.61
C ARG A 93 17.77 15.13 15.38
N ILE A 94 18.08 15.69 14.20
CA ILE A 94 19.40 16.16 13.82
C ILE A 94 19.37 17.64 13.46
N ARG A 95 20.53 18.27 13.58
CA ARG A 95 20.78 19.65 13.23
C ARG A 95 22.02 19.77 12.37
N LEU A 96 22.27 20.99 11.89
CA LEU A 96 23.47 21.31 11.14
C LEU A 96 24.74 20.99 11.98
N GLY A 97 25.68 20.26 11.39
CA GLY A 97 26.93 19.83 12.02
C GLY A 97 26.86 18.50 12.75
N ASP A 98 25.66 17.94 13.01
CA ASP A 98 25.55 16.62 13.64
C ASP A 98 26.19 15.55 12.77
N ASP A 99 26.88 14.59 13.38
CA ASP A 99 27.52 13.46 12.72
C ASP A 99 26.76 12.15 13.01
N LEU A 100 26.26 11.50 11.97
CA LEU A 100 25.52 10.25 12.11
C LEU A 100 26.42 9.11 12.61
N TYR A 101 27.73 9.16 12.35
CA TYR A 101 28.65 8.19 12.91
C TYR A 101 28.59 8.21 14.47
N GLU A 102 28.68 9.38 15.07
CA GLU A 102 28.59 9.53 16.54
C GLU A 102 27.19 9.18 17.06
N LEU A 103 26.13 9.70 16.40
CA LEU A 103 24.75 9.49 16.80
C LEU A 103 24.30 8.02 16.71
N SER A 104 24.90 7.26 15.78
CA SER A 104 24.63 5.83 15.59
C SER A 104 25.33 4.92 16.60
N GLY A 105 26.15 5.47 17.49
CA GLY A 105 27.00 4.69 18.41
C GLY A 105 28.23 4.11 17.71
N ASN A 106 28.88 4.94 16.89
CA ASN A 106 30.11 4.69 16.16
C ASN A 106 30.01 3.51 15.17
N ARG A 107 28.96 3.49 14.38
CA ARG A 107 28.82 2.51 13.29
C ARG A 107 29.53 3.03 12.05
N ASP A 108 30.50 2.25 11.55
CA ASP A 108 31.35 2.63 10.40
C ASP A 108 30.54 2.89 9.11
N VAL A 109 29.38 2.28 8.95
CA VAL A 109 28.48 2.50 7.81
C VAL A 109 28.00 3.96 7.68
N TYR A 110 28.04 4.72 8.78
CA TYR A 110 27.66 6.15 8.80
C TYR A 110 28.85 7.11 8.73
N GLN A 111 30.07 6.65 8.46
CA GLN A 111 31.21 7.54 8.25
C GLN A 111 30.98 8.48 7.06
N GLY A 112 31.23 9.77 7.28
CA GLY A 112 31.05 10.81 6.27
C GLY A 112 29.62 11.38 6.16
N PHE A 113 28.67 10.90 6.98
CA PHE A 113 27.33 11.46 7.07
C PHE A 113 27.23 12.56 8.12
N GLN A 114 28.10 13.56 8.03
CA GLN A 114 27.96 14.79 8.83
C GLN A 114 27.02 15.76 8.11
N VAL A 115 26.04 16.30 8.82
CA VAL A 115 25.01 17.17 8.25
C VAL A 115 25.61 18.52 7.84
N SER A 116 25.63 18.79 6.53
CA SER A 116 26.17 20.03 5.95
C SER A 116 25.07 21.04 5.59
N GLU A 117 23.87 20.61 5.31
CA GLU A 117 22.73 21.49 4.98
C GLU A 117 21.40 20.83 5.37
N ILE A 118 20.49 21.63 5.93
CA ILE A 118 19.08 21.26 6.10
C ILE A 118 18.23 22.35 5.47
N ASN A 119 17.48 22.02 4.43
CA ASN A 119 16.55 22.92 3.78
C ASN A 119 15.11 22.52 4.14
N ALA A 120 14.54 23.22 5.12
CA ALA A 120 13.21 22.91 5.63
C ALA A 120 12.08 23.24 4.62
N ALA A 121 12.30 24.16 3.68
CA ALA A 121 11.28 24.51 2.68
C ALA A 121 11.09 23.40 1.63
N ASN A 122 12.19 22.73 1.28
CA ASN A 122 12.20 21.69 0.24
C ASN A 122 12.30 20.27 0.81
N ASN A 123 12.37 20.11 2.15
CA ASN A 123 12.59 18.83 2.82
C ASN A 123 13.85 18.12 2.33
N ILE A 124 14.98 18.81 2.37
CA ILE A 124 16.25 18.29 1.89
C ILE A 124 17.28 18.31 3.04
N VAL A 125 18.05 17.22 3.15
CA VAL A 125 19.25 17.15 3.99
C VAL A 125 20.44 16.73 3.14
N LYS A 126 21.58 17.40 3.27
CA LYS A 126 22.84 17.05 2.61
C LYS A 126 23.94 16.78 3.65
N PHE A 127 24.90 15.99 3.23
CA PHE A 127 26.04 15.57 4.06
C PHE A 127 27.37 16.06 3.48
N THR A 128 28.39 16.20 4.34
CA THR A 128 29.67 16.83 3.97
C THR A 128 30.48 15.97 2.98
N GLN A 129 30.55 14.65 3.21
CA GLN A 129 31.43 13.75 2.46
C GLN A 129 30.65 12.73 1.63
N ARG A 130 29.36 12.92 1.50
CA ARG A 130 28.47 12.04 0.76
C ARG A 130 27.69 12.84 -0.27
N PRO A 131 27.70 12.41 -1.55
CA PRO A 131 27.00 13.10 -2.64
C PRO A 131 25.48 12.90 -2.57
N GLU A 132 25.02 11.92 -1.82
CA GLU A 132 23.61 11.58 -1.69
C GLU A 132 22.83 12.71 -1.02
N VAL A 133 21.67 13.02 -1.59
CA VAL A 133 20.75 14.01 -1.06
C VAL A 133 19.56 13.28 -0.46
N LEU A 134 19.34 13.44 0.84
CA LEU A 134 18.23 12.84 1.54
C LEU A 134 16.98 13.69 1.38
N THR A 135 15.89 13.09 0.88
CA THR A 135 14.57 13.72 0.74
C THR A 135 13.49 12.84 1.37
N LEU A 136 12.26 13.33 1.50
CA LEU A 136 11.14 12.55 2.06
C LEU A 136 10.86 11.27 1.26
N ASP A 137 11.04 11.32 -0.06
CA ASP A 137 10.68 10.23 -0.98
C ASP A 137 11.90 9.38 -1.41
N ASN A 138 13.11 9.75 -0.96
CA ASN A 138 14.35 9.06 -1.36
C ASN A 138 15.25 8.81 -0.15
N PRO A 139 15.06 7.69 0.56
CA PRO A 139 15.95 7.26 1.63
C PRO A 139 17.34 6.89 1.09
N ILE A 140 18.35 6.95 1.94
CA ILE A 140 19.71 6.48 1.65
C ILE A 140 19.85 5.10 2.27
N GLY A 141 20.27 4.09 1.47
CA GLY A 141 20.39 2.71 1.91
C GLY A 141 19.04 2.02 2.15
N GLY A 142 19.08 0.77 2.58
CA GLY A 142 17.90 -0.09 2.68
C GLY A 142 17.53 -0.73 1.34
N ILE A 143 16.51 -1.56 1.32
CA ILE A 143 15.95 -2.09 0.09
C ILE A 143 15.22 -0.94 -0.63
N ASP A 144 15.53 -0.75 -1.90
CA ASP A 144 14.80 0.18 -2.75
C ASP A 144 13.29 -0.16 -2.68
N ASP A 145 12.47 0.82 -2.27
CA ASP A 145 11.02 0.64 -2.17
C ASP A 145 10.43 0.13 -3.48
N ASP A 146 11.00 0.52 -4.61
CA ASP A 146 10.58 0.02 -5.92
C ASP A 146 10.90 -1.47 -6.10
N ILE A 147 11.98 -2.00 -5.55
CA ILE A 147 12.27 -3.44 -5.53
C ILE A 147 11.22 -4.18 -4.71
N LEU A 148 10.90 -3.69 -3.52
CA LEU A 148 9.87 -4.28 -2.68
C LEU A 148 8.49 -4.26 -3.38
N LYS A 149 8.12 -3.13 -4.00
CA LYS A 149 6.88 -3.01 -4.77
C LYS A 149 6.84 -3.97 -5.96
N ARG A 150 7.95 -4.14 -6.69
CA ARG A 150 8.05 -5.12 -7.77
C ARG A 150 7.82 -6.55 -7.28
N LEU A 151 8.42 -6.93 -6.15
CA LEU A 151 8.23 -8.25 -5.54
C LEU A 151 6.76 -8.46 -5.12
N GLN A 152 6.13 -7.47 -4.51
CA GLN A 152 4.71 -7.53 -4.12
C GLN A 152 3.79 -7.66 -5.33
N ILE A 153 4.04 -6.91 -6.39
CA ILE A 153 3.27 -6.98 -7.64
C ILE A 153 3.46 -8.35 -8.29
N GLU A 154 4.70 -8.83 -8.41
CA GLU A 154 5.00 -10.14 -9.02
C GLU A 154 4.34 -11.29 -8.24
N ALA A 155 4.43 -11.29 -6.91
CA ALA A 155 3.80 -12.30 -6.08
C ALA A 155 2.26 -12.30 -6.20
N THR A 156 1.65 -11.10 -6.29
CA THR A 156 0.21 -10.98 -6.52
C THR A 156 -0.19 -11.52 -7.87
N ILE A 157 0.57 -11.23 -8.94
CA ILE A 157 0.33 -11.78 -10.28
C ILE A 157 0.40 -13.31 -10.26
N ARG A 158 1.44 -13.88 -9.64
CA ARG A 158 1.61 -15.33 -9.52
C ARG A 158 0.46 -15.98 -8.77
N SER A 159 0.10 -15.43 -7.61
CA SER A 159 -1.04 -15.92 -6.82
C SER A 159 -2.35 -15.86 -7.60
N HIS A 160 -2.56 -14.79 -8.37
CA HIS A 160 -3.74 -14.64 -9.23
C HIS A 160 -3.79 -15.72 -10.32
N LEU A 161 -2.73 -15.87 -11.10
CA LEU A 161 -2.66 -16.83 -12.18
C LEU A 161 -2.76 -18.29 -11.68
N ASP A 162 -2.18 -18.58 -10.51
CA ASP A 162 -2.32 -19.89 -9.86
C ASP A 162 -3.77 -20.20 -9.46
N LYS A 163 -4.50 -19.18 -9.03
CA LYS A 163 -5.93 -19.30 -8.73
C LYS A 163 -6.77 -19.42 -10.03
N GLU A 164 -6.43 -18.67 -11.08
CA GLU A 164 -7.10 -18.77 -12.37
C GLU A 164 -6.98 -20.19 -12.97
N LEU A 165 -5.80 -20.81 -12.96
CA LEU A 165 -5.60 -22.17 -13.42
C LEU A 165 -6.54 -23.19 -12.77
N LYS A 166 -6.87 -22.97 -11.49
CA LYS A 166 -7.74 -23.86 -10.72
C LYS A 166 -9.22 -23.52 -10.90
N LEU A 167 -9.55 -22.24 -10.82
CA LEU A 167 -10.93 -21.76 -10.67
C LEU A 167 -11.64 -21.52 -12.01
N ASN A 168 -10.92 -21.17 -13.07
CA ASN A 168 -11.52 -21.00 -14.40
C ASN A 168 -12.24 -22.28 -14.88
N LYS A 169 -11.67 -23.45 -14.56
CA LYS A 169 -12.28 -24.76 -14.88
C LYS A 169 -13.61 -24.99 -14.18
N LEU A 170 -13.85 -24.27 -13.08
CA LEU A 170 -15.10 -24.29 -12.32
C LEU A 170 -16.06 -23.16 -12.72
N GLY A 171 -15.73 -22.37 -13.76
CA GLY A 171 -16.51 -21.20 -14.15
C GLY A 171 -16.41 -20.02 -13.17
N ILE A 172 -15.37 -19.98 -12.34
CA ILE A 172 -15.17 -18.93 -11.33
C ILE A 172 -14.05 -17.99 -11.81
N LYS A 173 -14.41 -16.74 -12.05
CA LYS A 173 -13.46 -15.68 -12.41
C LYS A 173 -12.72 -15.17 -11.17
N VAL A 174 -11.41 -15.01 -11.29
CA VAL A 174 -10.57 -14.40 -10.27
C VAL A 174 -10.42 -12.90 -10.54
N LEU A 175 -10.48 -12.09 -9.49
CA LEU A 175 -10.14 -10.67 -9.51
C LEU A 175 -9.12 -10.39 -8.40
N SER A 176 -8.10 -9.61 -8.70
CA SER A 176 -7.12 -9.12 -7.74
C SER A 176 -7.19 -7.61 -7.62
N LEU A 177 -7.03 -7.10 -6.40
CA LEU A 177 -7.13 -5.69 -6.09
C LEU A 177 -5.80 -5.21 -5.50
N PHE A 178 -5.24 -4.17 -6.11
CA PHE A 178 -4.09 -3.44 -5.61
C PHE A 178 -4.54 -2.14 -4.96
N PHE A 179 -4.19 -1.95 -3.70
CA PHE A 179 -4.34 -0.67 -3.03
C PHE A 179 -3.04 0.12 -3.13
N ILE A 180 -3.13 1.34 -3.64
CA ILE A 180 -2.00 2.26 -3.79
C ILE A 180 -2.27 3.58 -3.08
N ASP A 181 -1.21 4.29 -2.72
CA ASP A 181 -1.25 5.52 -1.93
C ASP A 181 -1.52 6.77 -2.77
N LYS A 182 -1.05 6.79 -4.03
CA LYS A 182 -1.18 7.93 -4.93
C LYS A 182 -1.64 7.49 -6.30
N VAL A 183 -2.61 8.21 -6.86
CA VAL A 183 -3.12 7.99 -8.22
C VAL A 183 -2.02 8.14 -9.27
N ASP A 184 -1.08 9.07 -9.07
CA ASP A 184 0.05 9.30 -9.97
C ASP A 184 0.94 8.07 -10.18
N ASN A 185 0.99 7.17 -9.20
CA ASN A 185 1.69 5.89 -9.33
C ASN A 185 1.01 4.95 -10.35
N TYR A 186 -0.26 5.17 -10.64
CA TYR A 186 -1.00 4.41 -11.66
C TYR A 186 -1.20 5.21 -12.94
N ARG A 187 -1.55 6.51 -12.85
CA ARG A 187 -1.84 7.37 -14.00
C ARG A 187 -1.54 8.83 -13.69
N THR A 188 -0.77 9.49 -14.56
CA THR A 188 -0.50 10.93 -14.52
C THR A 188 -1.22 11.62 -15.68
N TYR A 189 -1.56 12.89 -15.55
CA TYR A 189 -2.27 13.66 -16.57
C TYR A 189 -1.44 14.84 -17.05
N ASN A 190 -1.42 15.02 -18.36
CA ASN A 190 -0.80 16.16 -19.02
C ASN A 190 -1.74 17.38 -18.99
N GLU A 191 -1.21 18.56 -19.33
CA GLU A 191 -2.00 19.81 -19.41
C GLU A 191 -3.12 19.73 -20.45
N ASP A 192 -2.91 19.03 -21.55
CA ASP A 192 -3.88 18.80 -22.63
C ASP A 192 -4.99 17.80 -22.29
N GLY A 193 -4.96 17.20 -21.09
CA GLY A 193 -5.92 16.21 -20.61
C GLY A 193 -5.61 14.77 -21.05
N THR A 194 -4.57 14.54 -21.85
CA THR A 194 -4.06 13.19 -22.10
C THR A 194 -3.43 12.61 -20.83
N TYR A 195 -3.26 11.28 -20.77
CA TYR A 195 -2.64 10.66 -19.61
C TYR A 195 -1.47 9.76 -20.01
N ASN A 196 -0.56 9.60 -19.05
CA ASN A 196 0.53 8.63 -19.11
C ASN A 196 0.33 7.57 -18.03
N LYS A 197 0.85 6.37 -18.28
CA LYS A 197 0.87 5.31 -17.27
C LYS A 197 1.85 5.71 -16.16
N GLY A 198 1.44 5.55 -14.91
CA GLY A 198 2.30 5.71 -13.75
C GLY A 198 3.22 4.50 -13.54
N LYS A 199 4.16 4.64 -12.60
CA LYS A 199 5.21 3.63 -12.38
C LYS A 199 4.67 2.24 -12.04
N PHE A 200 3.60 2.15 -11.24
CA PHE A 200 3.04 0.84 -10.85
C PHE A 200 2.27 0.17 -11.99
N ALA A 201 1.63 0.95 -12.88
CA ALA A 201 1.02 0.38 -14.08
C ALA A 201 2.08 -0.20 -15.02
N LEU A 202 3.20 0.52 -15.22
CA LEU A 202 4.31 0.06 -16.05
C LEU A 202 5.00 -1.18 -15.44
N MET A 203 5.26 -1.18 -14.12
CA MET A 203 5.81 -2.33 -13.40
C MET A 203 4.90 -3.56 -13.53
N PHE A 204 3.59 -3.36 -13.37
CA PHE A 204 2.62 -4.43 -13.49
C PHE A 204 2.63 -5.05 -14.89
N GLU A 205 2.57 -4.24 -15.94
CA GLU A 205 2.54 -4.73 -17.32
C GLU A 205 3.82 -5.49 -17.68
N GLU A 206 4.99 -4.98 -17.26
CA GLU A 206 6.27 -5.66 -17.45
C GLU A 206 6.29 -7.03 -16.75
N LEU A 207 5.93 -7.07 -15.46
CA LEU A 207 5.94 -8.27 -14.65
C LEU A 207 4.86 -9.27 -15.11
N TYR A 208 3.68 -8.79 -15.47
CA TYR A 208 2.60 -9.64 -15.99
C TYR A 208 3.04 -10.36 -17.27
N LYS A 209 3.63 -9.63 -18.23
CA LYS A 209 4.15 -10.22 -19.47
C LYS A 209 5.22 -11.27 -19.20
N LYS A 210 6.13 -11.01 -18.26
CA LYS A 210 7.15 -11.96 -17.85
C LYS A 210 6.55 -13.23 -17.26
N VAL A 211 5.65 -13.08 -16.27
CA VAL A 211 5.10 -14.22 -15.51
C VAL A 211 4.15 -15.06 -16.37
N ILE A 212 3.25 -14.46 -17.17
CA ILE A 212 2.29 -15.21 -17.99
C ILE A 212 3.00 -16.07 -19.07
N GLN A 213 4.22 -15.74 -19.45
CA GLN A 213 5.00 -16.50 -20.41
C GLN A 213 5.67 -17.75 -19.84
N GLU A 214 5.66 -17.95 -18.52
CA GLU A 214 6.18 -19.15 -17.90
C GLU A 214 5.38 -20.39 -18.32
N ASP A 215 6.05 -21.53 -18.45
CA ASP A 215 5.43 -22.79 -18.93
C ASP A 215 4.24 -23.21 -18.08
N LYS A 216 4.27 -22.93 -16.80
CA LYS A 216 3.17 -23.19 -15.87
C LYS A 216 1.82 -22.58 -16.31
N TYR A 217 1.85 -21.45 -16.99
CA TYR A 217 0.65 -20.68 -17.38
C TYR A 217 0.29 -20.85 -18.88
N LYS A 218 0.83 -21.87 -19.55
CA LYS A 218 0.60 -22.12 -20.98
C LYS A 218 -0.90 -22.17 -21.32
N GLU A 219 -1.71 -22.83 -20.50
CA GLU A 219 -3.16 -22.94 -20.69
C GLU A 219 -3.86 -21.57 -20.69
N LEU A 220 -3.42 -20.64 -19.84
CA LEU A 220 -4.03 -19.30 -19.73
C LEU A 220 -3.67 -18.37 -20.90
N ARG A 221 -2.56 -18.66 -21.60
CA ARG A 221 -2.05 -17.80 -22.68
C ARG A 221 -2.33 -18.31 -24.10
N GLU A 222 -2.99 -19.45 -24.27
CA GLU A 222 -3.23 -20.06 -25.58
C GLU A 222 -3.88 -19.12 -26.60
N ASN A 223 -4.74 -18.23 -26.16
CA ASN A 223 -5.47 -17.28 -26.99
C ASN A 223 -4.86 -15.87 -27.01
N ILE A 224 -3.68 -15.67 -26.43
CA ILE A 224 -3.01 -14.36 -26.38
C ILE A 224 -2.09 -14.25 -27.60
N THR A 225 -2.46 -13.40 -28.55
CA THR A 225 -1.67 -13.13 -29.76
C THR A 225 -0.73 -11.93 -29.59
N ASP A 226 -1.10 -10.96 -28.73
CA ASP A 226 -0.36 -9.74 -28.44
C ASP A 226 -0.27 -9.57 -26.92
N PHE A 227 0.90 -9.83 -26.37
CA PHE A 227 1.14 -9.76 -24.92
C PHE A 227 1.16 -8.33 -24.38
N ASP A 228 1.59 -7.34 -25.18
CA ASP A 228 1.60 -5.95 -24.77
C ASP A 228 0.17 -5.44 -24.62
N LYS A 229 -0.64 -5.60 -25.65
CA LYS A 229 -2.05 -5.24 -25.62
C LYS A 229 -2.82 -5.99 -24.54
N HIS A 230 -2.54 -7.28 -24.37
CA HIS A 230 -3.21 -8.09 -23.35
C HIS A 230 -2.88 -7.58 -21.94
N ALA A 231 -1.60 -7.26 -21.66
CA ALA A 231 -1.20 -6.72 -20.37
C ALA A 231 -1.92 -5.39 -20.03
N GLU A 232 -2.18 -4.53 -21.03
CA GLU A 232 -2.97 -3.31 -20.85
C GLU A 232 -4.46 -3.56 -20.59
N GLU A 233 -5.04 -4.59 -21.22
CA GLU A 233 -6.47 -4.89 -21.13
C GLU A 233 -6.87 -5.64 -19.84
N VAL A 234 -5.93 -6.31 -19.18
CA VAL A 234 -6.22 -7.10 -17.98
C VAL A 234 -6.28 -6.29 -16.70
N HIS A 235 -5.88 -5.02 -16.70
CA HIS A 235 -5.96 -4.18 -15.52
C HIS A 235 -6.66 -2.84 -15.80
N ASN A 236 -7.25 -2.26 -14.76
CA ASN A 236 -7.82 -0.91 -14.82
C ASN A 236 -7.79 -0.24 -13.45
N GLY A 237 -7.86 1.10 -13.44
CA GLY A 237 -7.94 1.92 -12.25
C GLY A 237 -9.39 2.24 -11.87
N TYR A 238 -9.68 2.08 -10.58
CA TYR A 238 -10.94 2.49 -9.96
C TYR A 238 -10.63 3.46 -8.84
N PHE A 239 -10.64 4.74 -9.19
CA PHE A 239 -10.27 5.85 -8.32
C PHE A 239 -11.38 6.90 -8.27
N ALA A 240 -11.36 7.73 -7.24
CA ALA A 240 -12.17 8.93 -7.17
C ALA A 240 -11.91 9.80 -8.42
N ARG A 241 -12.94 10.56 -8.87
CA ARG A 241 -12.85 11.42 -10.06
C ARG A 241 -13.12 12.86 -9.68
N ASP A 242 -12.41 13.79 -10.33
CA ASP A 242 -12.62 15.24 -10.14
C ASP A 242 -14.05 15.67 -10.51
N ARG A 243 -14.66 14.99 -11.53
CA ARG A 243 -16.02 15.19 -12.01
C ARG A 243 -16.74 13.85 -12.15
N ALA A 244 -17.47 13.45 -11.13
CA ALA A 244 -18.01 12.09 -10.98
C ALA A 244 -18.78 11.52 -12.20
N ARG A 245 -19.38 12.37 -13.04
CA ARG A 245 -20.23 11.95 -14.18
C ARG A 245 -19.69 12.33 -15.57
N SER A 246 -18.51 12.96 -15.65
CA SER A 246 -17.91 13.32 -16.94
C SER A 246 -17.10 12.16 -17.53
N LYS A 247 -17.15 11.99 -18.86
CA LYS A 247 -16.31 11.03 -19.57
C LYS A 247 -14.83 11.42 -19.51
N ASP A 248 -14.55 12.73 -19.41
CA ASP A 248 -13.19 13.29 -19.37
C ASP A 248 -12.70 13.55 -17.92
N ALA A 249 -13.35 12.93 -16.93
CA ALA A 249 -12.99 13.08 -15.54
C ALA A 249 -11.63 12.45 -15.24
N LYS A 250 -10.76 13.21 -14.56
CA LYS A 250 -9.45 12.76 -14.11
C LYS A 250 -9.57 12.01 -12.80
N PHE A 251 -8.75 10.99 -12.63
CA PHE A 251 -8.58 10.34 -11.34
C PHE A 251 -7.87 11.27 -10.37
N VAL A 252 -8.28 11.25 -9.12
CA VAL A 252 -7.73 12.10 -8.06
C VAL A 252 -7.50 11.29 -6.79
N ASP A 253 -6.52 11.71 -6.01
CA ASP A 253 -6.29 11.16 -4.68
C ASP A 253 -7.46 11.48 -3.76
N THR A 254 -7.67 10.63 -2.78
CA THR A 254 -8.79 10.74 -1.83
C THR A 254 -8.35 10.49 -0.40
N SER A 255 -9.12 11.02 0.54
CA SER A 255 -8.98 10.75 1.98
C SER A 255 -9.96 9.68 2.49
N GLY A 256 -10.79 9.11 1.63
CA GLY A 256 -11.77 8.08 2.00
C GLY A 256 -13.06 8.59 2.63
N ASN A 257 -13.26 9.91 2.72
CA ASN A 257 -14.42 10.53 3.40
C ASN A 257 -15.17 11.56 2.54
N THR A 258 -15.09 11.46 1.22
CA THR A 258 -15.71 12.41 0.30
C THR A 258 -16.81 11.76 -0.54
N GLN A 259 -17.78 12.55 -1.03
CA GLN A 259 -18.80 12.06 -1.97
C GLN A 259 -18.21 11.47 -3.26
N ARG A 260 -16.96 11.80 -3.58
CA ARG A 260 -16.24 11.23 -4.74
C ARG A 260 -15.81 9.81 -4.48
N ASP A 261 -15.53 9.45 -3.23
CA ASP A 261 -15.18 8.11 -2.79
C ASP A 261 -16.39 7.19 -2.85
N ASP A 262 -17.54 7.68 -2.40
CA ASP A 262 -18.81 6.95 -2.52
C ASP A 262 -19.12 6.58 -3.97
N TYR A 263 -18.80 7.49 -4.92
CA TYR A 263 -19.01 7.23 -6.34
C TYR A 263 -18.05 6.17 -6.90
N ALA A 264 -16.78 6.19 -6.50
CA ALA A 264 -15.81 5.16 -6.91
C ALA A 264 -16.20 3.78 -6.36
N TYR A 265 -16.62 3.73 -5.10
CA TYR A 265 -17.15 2.53 -4.46
C TYR A 265 -18.43 2.03 -5.13
N GLU A 266 -19.39 2.92 -5.40
CA GLU A 266 -20.61 2.59 -6.14
C GLU A 266 -20.31 2.03 -7.54
N LEU A 267 -19.30 2.56 -8.24
CA LEU A 267 -18.92 2.08 -9.56
C LEU A 267 -18.45 0.62 -9.50
N ILE A 268 -17.61 0.28 -8.51
CA ILE A 268 -17.17 -1.10 -8.28
C ILE A 268 -18.37 -1.99 -7.94
N MET A 269 -19.25 -1.53 -7.09
CA MET A 269 -20.39 -2.33 -6.62
C MET A 269 -21.49 -2.47 -7.70
N LYS A 270 -21.75 -1.43 -8.49
CA LYS A 270 -22.73 -1.48 -9.61
C LYS A 270 -22.22 -2.29 -10.79
N ASP A 271 -20.93 -2.23 -11.09
CA ASP A 271 -20.31 -3.01 -12.16
C ASP A 271 -19.91 -4.42 -11.73
N LYS A 272 -20.22 -4.82 -10.48
CA LYS A 272 -19.78 -6.09 -9.90
C LYS A 272 -20.10 -7.30 -10.79
N GLU A 273 -21.31 -7.39 -11.30
CA GLU A 273 -21.73 -8.48 -12.17
C GLU A 273 -20.90 -8.52 -13.46
N ARG A 274 -20.69 -7.36 -14.07
CA ARG A 274 -19.85 -7.22 -15.26
C ARG A 274 -18.39 -7.56 -14.98
N LEU A 275 -17.86 -7.10 -13.85
CA LEU A 275 -16.47 -7.39 -13.44
C LEU A 275 -16.25 -8.90 -13.21
N LEU A 276 -17.27 -9.59 -12.68
CA LEU A 276 -17.23 -11.02 -12.44
C LEU A 276 -17.55 -11.86 -13.70
N SER A 277 -18.06 -11.25 -14.78
CA SER A 277 -18.29 -11.93 -16.05
C SER A 277 -16.96 -12.19 -16.78
N PHE A 278 -16.88 -13.35 -17.46
CA PHE A 278 -15.78 -13.67 -18.36
C PHE A 278 -15.77 -12.85 -19.66
N ASP A 279 -16.86 -12.11 -19.96
CA ASP A 279 -16.95 -11.23 -21.14
C ASP A 279 -15.95 -10.08 -21.08
N THR A 280 -15.47 -9.74 -19.88
CA THR A 280 -14.42 -8.73 -19.71
C THR A 280 -13.07 -9.38 -19.51
N LYS A 281 -12.03 -8.80 -20.15
CA LYS A 281 -10.64 -9.23 -19.96
C LYS A 281 -10.05 -8.77 -18.62
N LEU A 282 -10.72 -7.84 -17.91
CA LEU A 282 -10.25 -7.30 -16.65
C LEU A 282 -10.05 -8.39 -15.60
N ARG A 283 -8.86 -8.40 -14.98
CA ARG A 283 -8.42 -9.35 -13.95
C ARG A 283 -7.87 -8.64 -12.72
N PHE A 284 -7.26 -7.48 -12.91
CA PHE A 284 -6.60 -6.72 -11.86
C PHE A 284 -7.17 -5.31 -11.77
N ILE A 285 -7.41 -4.88 -10.54
CA ILE A 285 -7.98 -3.57 -10.24
C ILE A 285 -6.99 -2.80 -9.37
N PHE A 286 -6.70 -1.56 -9.74
CA PHE A 286 -5.95 -0.63 -8.91
C PHE A 286 -6.92 0.36 -8.28
N SER A 287 -6.79 0.59 -6.98
CA SER A 287 -7.65 1.50 -6.23
C SER A 287 -6.84 2.26 -5.19
N HIS A 288 -7.41 3.35 -4.69
CA HIS A 288 -6.77 4.13 -3.62
C HIS A 288 -6.92 3.42 -2.27
N SER A 289 -5.88 3.44 -1.45
CA SER A 289 -5.85 2.76 -0.14
C SER A 289 -6.81 3.35 0.89
N ALA A 290 -7.36 4.54 0.64
CA ALA A 290 -8.35 5.19 1.49
C ALA A 290 -9.81 4.90 1.08
N LEU A 291 -10.07 4.09 0.03
CA LEU A 291 -11.40 3.69 -0.44
C LEU A 291 -11.97 2.50 0.31
#